data_acd0f372e63e871a41ae1af9b79331f6
#
_entry.id   acd0f372e63e871a41ae1af9b79331f6
#
_cell.length_a   1.000
_cell.length_b   1.000
_cell.length_c   1.000
_cell.angle_alpha   90.00
_cell.angle_beta   90.00
_cell.angle_gamma   90.00
#
_symmetry.space_group_name_H-M   'P 1'
#
loop_
_entity.id
_entity.type
_entity.pdbx_description
1 polymer ?
#
loop_
_entity_poly.entity_id
_entity_poly.type
_entity_poly.pdbx_seq_one_letter_code
_entity_poly.pdbx_strand_id
1 'polypeptide(L)'
;MTTENKYDVKLIKVVDGDTVDVDIDLGFGIWLHDERVRIMGIDTPESRTRDKVEDLFGEAAKARVKELFESEHIKLITEEDRKGEDMKGKFGRILGDFDIEYKNQDNSYEIRRLTSIMIEEGHAVAYFGGSKEEIQMKHMANREKLLREGVVDKEEYDRLMGEQ
;
A
#
# COMPACT_ATOMS: atom_id res chain seq x y z
N MET A 1 3.87 23.36 -9.55
CA MET A 1 3.94 22.03 -10.18
C MET A 1 4.98 21.20 -9.45
N THR A 2 4.60 20.08 -8.84
CA THR A 2 5.55 19.17 -8.22
C THR A 2 6.21 18.32 -9.32
N THR A 3 7.51 18.13 -9.20
CA THR A 3 8.26 17.26 -10.10
C THR A 3 8.25 15.84 -9.55
N GLU A 4 7.78 14.91 -10.35
CA GLU A 4 7.81 13.50 -10.00
C GLU A 4 9.09 12.85 -10.54
N ASN A 5 9.70 12.00 -9.74
CA ASN A 5 10.80 11.14 -10.14
C ASN A 5 10.33 9.70 -10.16
N LYS A 6 10.85 8.92 -11.09
CA LYS A 6 10.50 7.50 -11.24
C LYS A 6 11.75 6.65 -11.20
N TYR A 7 11.71 5.61 -10.40
CA TYR A 7 12.85 4.69 -10.20
C TYR A 7 12.40 3.24 -10.33
N ASP A 8 13.20 2.43 -10.99
CA ASP A 8 13.01 0.99 -10.95
C ASP A 8 13.34 0.47 -9.55
N VAL A 9 12.56 -0.49 -9.08
CA VAL A 9 12.74 -1.04 -7.74
C VAL A 9 12.64 -2.56 -7.76
N LYS A 10 13.23 -3.18 -6.73
CA LYS A 10 13.03 -4.59 -6.40
C LYS A 10 12.47 -4.68 -5.00
N LEU A 11 11.40 -5.44 -4.84
CA LEU A 11 10.80 -5.66 -3.53
C LEU A 11 11.72 -6.51 -2.67
N ILE A 12 11.97 -6.06 -1.45
CA ILE A 12 12.65 -6.84 -0.43
C ILE A 12 11.61 -7.45 0.51
N LYS A 13 10.67 -6.62 0.99
CA LYS A 13 9.69 -7.06 2.00
C LYS A 13 8.49 -6.12 2.03
N VAL A 14 7.31 -6.69 2.16
CA VAL A 14 6.10 -5.92 2.49
C VAL A 14 5.98 -5.90 4.02
N VAL A 15 6.03 -4.73 4.61
CA VAL A 15 5.94 -4.56 6.07
C VAL A 15 4.49 -4.49 6.51
N ASP A 16 3.72 -3.62 5.87
CA ASP A 16 2.28 -3.44 6.06
C ASP A 16 1.66 -3.09 4.71
N GLY A 17 0.34 -2.96 4.65
CA GLY A 17 -0.34 -2.58 3.42
C GLY A 17 0.05 -1.20 2.88
N ASP A 18 0.69 -0.37 3.70
CA ASP A 18 1.12 0.97 3.33
C ASP A 18 2.63 1.20 3.46
N THR A 19 3.40 0.15 3.72
CA THR A 19 4.85 0.26 3.95
C THR A 19 5.58 -0.94 3.35
N VAL A 20 6.57 -0.65 2.51
CA VAL A 20 7.39 -1.68 1.87
C VAL A 20 8.87 -1.35 1.98
N ASP A 21 9.70 -2.37 1.97
CA ASP A 21 11.16 -2.22 1.88
C ASP A 21 11.59 -2.65 0.47
N VAL A 22 12.36 -1.82 -0.19
CA VAL A 22 12.76 -2.02 -1.58
C VAL A 22 14.24 -1.66 -1.78
N ASP A 23 14.82 -2.23 -2.84
CA ASP A 23 16.06 -1.73 -3.40
C ASP A 23 15.70 -0.80 -4.55
N ILE A 24 16.36 0.35 -4.64
CA ILE A 24 16.07 1.40 -5.62
C ILE A 24 17.25 1.55 -6.57
N ASP A 25 16.96 1.42 -7.88
CA ASP A 25 17.94 1.62 -8.94
C ASP A 25 18.00 3.10 -9.28
N LEU A 26 19.16 3.73 -9.02
CA LEU A 26 19.39 5.14 -9.34
C LEU A 26 20.00 5.34 -10.72
N GLY A 27 20.26 4.26 -11.45
CA GLY A 27 20.96 4.31 -12.71
C GLY A 27 22.49 4.26 -12.53
N PHE A 28 23.21 4.07 -13.63
CA PHE A 28 24.67 3.96 -13.62
C PHE A 28 25.21 2.82 -12.76
N GLY A 29 24.40 1.80 -12.48
CA GLY A 29 24.80 0.71 -11.59
C GLY A 29 24.79 1.06 -10.11
N ILE A 30 24.17 2.20 -9.74
CA ILE A 30 24.08 2.66 -8.36
C ILE A 30 22.73 2.27 -7.79
N TRP A 31 22.74 1.57 -6.66
CA TRP A 31 21.55 1.11 -5.98
C TRP A 31 21.52 1.61 -4.54
N LEU A 32 20.34 2.01 -4.07
CA LEU A 32 20.07 2.16 -2.64
C LEU A 32 19.44 0.86 -2.18
N HIS A 33 20.05 0.21 -1.19
CA HIS A 33 19.58 -1.07 -0.69
C HIS A 33 18.73 -0.93 0.56
N ASP A 34 17.69 -1.75 0.63
CA ASP A 34 16.82 -1.90 1.81
C ASP A 34 16.25 -0.56 2.31
N GLU A 35 15.68 0.19 1.39
CA GLU A 35 15.05 1.47 1.72
C GLU A 35 13.57 1.27 2.07
N ARG A 36 13.15 1.86 3.17
CA ARG A 36 11.75 1.79 3.58
C ARG A 36 10.95 2.91 2.95
N VAL A 37 9.86 2.53 2.27
CA VAL A 37 8.93 3.45 1.62
C VAL A 37 7.59 3.39 2.32
N ARG A 38 7.12 4.55 2.80
CA ARG A 38 5.74 4.75 3.25
C ARG A 38 4.93 5.18 2.05
N ILE A 39 3.90 4.43 1.72
CA ILE A 39 3.04 4.75 0.57
C ILE A 39 2.15 5.92 0.95
N MET A 40 2.23 7.01 0.16
CA MET A 40 1.55 8.26 0.44
C MET A 40 0.07 8.22 0.10
N GLY A 41 -0.71 8.97 0.85
CA GLY A 41 -2.11 9.25 0.51
C GLY A 41 -3.08 8.16 0.90
N ILE A 42 -2.65 7.11 1.59
CA ILE A 42 -3.54 6.05 2.06
C ILE A 42 -3.31 5.71 3.52
N ASP A 43 -4.34 5.15 4.13
CA ASP A 43 -4.29 4.52 5.42
C ASP A 43 -4.80 3.10 5.28
N THR A 44 -4.08 2.12 5.81
CA THR A 44 -4.46 0.71 5.76
C THR A 44 -4.65 0.17 7.18
N PRO A 45 -5.43 -0.90 7.36
CA PRO A 45 -5.51 -1.55 8.66
C PRO A 45 -4.12 -2.04 9.07
N GLU A 46 -3.81 -1.94 10.35
CA GLU A 46 -2.53 -2.41 10.86
C GLU A 46 -2.45 -3.93 10.88
N SER A 47 -1.31 -4.46 10.49
CA SER A 47 -0.97 -5.85 10.71
C SER A 47 -0.11 -5.94 11.97
N ARG A 48 -0.08 -7.11 12.60
CA ARG A 48 0.68 -7.35 13.84
C ARG A 48 0.22 -6.47 15.01
N THR A 49 -1.05 -6.12 15.04
CA THR A 49 -1.67 -5.41 16.15
C THR A 49 -2.31 -6.42 17.13
N ARG A 50 -2.56 -5.98 18.36
CA ARG A 50 -3.27 -6.78 19.36
C ARG A 50 -4.74 -6.96 19.02
N ASP A 51 -5.32 -6.05 18.25
CA ASP A 51 -6.65 -6.18 17.71
C ASP A 51 -6.62 -7.20 16.57
N LYS A 52 -7.03 -8.42 16.86
CA LYS A 52 -6.94 -9.51 15.89
C LYS A 52 -7.88 -9.35 14.71
N VAL A 53 -8.99 -8.64 14.89
CA VAL A 53 -9.90 -8.34 13.78
C VAL A 53 -9.24 -7.36 12.83
N GLU A 54 -8.65 -6.28 13.33
CA GLU A 54 -7.89 -5.35 12.49
C GLU A 54 -6.73 -6.04 11.79
N ASP A 55 -6.00 -6.89 12.53
CA ASP A 55 -4.87 -7.66 11.98
C ASP A 55 -5.30 -8.52 10.79
N LEU A 56 -6.48 -9.12 10.86
CA LEU A 56 -7.01 -9.92 9.76
C LEU A 56 -7.12 -9.10 8.46
N PHE A 57 -7.63 -7.89 8.56
CA PHE A 57 -7.75 -6.99 7.41
C PHE A 57 -6.40 -6.39 7.01
N GLY A 58 -5.53 -6.14 7.99
CA GLY A 58 -4.16 -5.69 7.74
C GLY A 58 -3.35 -6.73 6.98
N GLU A 59 -3.46 -8.00 7.35
CA GLU A 59 -2.79 -9.10 6.65
C GLU A 59 -3.33 -9.27 5.22
N ALA A 60 -4.64 -9.05 5.01
CA ALA A 60 -5.23 -9.09 3.68
C ALA A 60 -4.66 -7.97 2.78
N ALA A 61 -4.55 -6.76 3.31
CA ALA A 61 -3.96 -5.64 2.59
C ALA A 61 -2.50 -5.91 2.24
N LYS A 62 -1.74 -6.42 3.19
CA LYS A 62 -0.34 -6.78 3.02
C LYS A 62 -0.17 -7.85 1.93
N ALA A 63 -1.00 -8.88 1.95
CA ALA A 63 -0.97 -9.95 0.95
C ALA A 63 -1.27 -9.39 -0.45
N ARG A 64 -2.22 -8.46 -0.56
CA ARG A 64 -2.56 -7.85 -1.84
C ARG A 64 -1.40 -7.02 -2.41
N VAL A 65 -0.74 -6.24 -1.57
CA VAL A 65 0.45 -5.48 -2.00
C VAL A 65 1.52 -6.43 -2.52
N LYS A 66 1.75 -7.54 -1.81
CA LYS A 66 2.72 -8.54 -2.22
C LYS A 66 2.38 -9.12 -3.61
N GLU A 67 1.11 -9.44 -3.86
CA GLU A 67 0.67 -9.92 -5.16
C GLU A 67 0.91 -8.88 -6.27
N LEU A 68 0.60 -7.62 -5.98
CA LEU A 68 0.79 -6.54 -6.96
C LEU A 68 2.25 -6.31 -7.30
N PHE A 69 3.16 -6.54 -6.34
CA PHE A 69 4.59 -6.44 -6.56
C PHE A 69 5.19 -7.64 -7.32
N GLU A 70 4.41 -8.65 -7.63
CA GLU A 70 4.84 -9.74 -8.51
C GLU A 70 4.90 -9.31 -9.99
N SER A 71 4.35 -8.14 -10.31
CA SER A 71 4.47 -7.54 -11.65
C SER A 71 5.93 -7.33 -12.02
N GLU A 72 6.26 -7.51 -13.30
CA GLU A 72 7.61 -7.31 -13.80
C GLU A 72 8.01 -5.82 -13.90
N HIS A 73 7.02 -4.93 -14.00
CA HIS A 73 7.25 -3.50 -14.20
C HIS A 73 6.66 -2.71 -13.03
N ILE A 74 7.54 -2.38 -12.09
CA ILE A 74 7.18 -1.60 -10.91
C ILE A 74 8.11 -0.40 -10.85
N LYS A 75 7.55 0.79 -10.74
CA LYS A 75 8.33 2.00 -10.56
C LYS A 75 7.90 2.72 -9.29
N LEU A 76 8.86 3.10 -8.49
CA LEU A 76 8.65 4.00 -7.36
C LEU A 76 8.49 5.41 -7.90
N ILE A 77 7.43 6.09 -7.46
CA ILE A 77 7.14 7.47 -7.82
C ILE A 77 7.35 8.32 -6.57
N THR A 78 8.29 9.25 -6.65
CA THR A 78 8.54 10.20 -5.56
C THR A 78 8.29 11.61 -6.05
N GLU A 79 8.01 12.52 -5.11
CA GLU A 79 7.92 13.94 -5.39
C GLU A 79 9.12 14.66 -4.80
N GLU A 80 9.62 15.66 -5.51
CA GLU A 80 10.69 16.50 -4.99
C GLU A 80 10.13 17.56 -4.05
N ASP A 81 10.89 17.86 -2.99
CA ASP A 81 10.59 18.99 -2.12
C ASP A 81 11.05 20.30 -2.76
N ARG A 82 10.96 21.41 -2.02
CA ARG A 82 11.34 22.74 -2.52
C ARG A 82 12.82 22.86 -2.86
N LYS A 83 13.66 21.95 -2.34
CA LYS A 83 15.10 21.94 -2.59
C LYS A 83 15.48 21.04 -3.76
N GLY A 84 14.51 20.39 -4.41
CA GLY A 84 14.75 19.44 -5.48
C GLY A 84 15.19 18.06 -4.99
N GLU A 85 14.94 17.74 -3.73
CA GLU A 85 15.22 16.42 -3.15
C GLU A 85 13.93 15.62 -3.01
N ASP A 86 14.02 14.31 -3.17
CA ASP A 86 12.88 13.43 -2.98
C ASP A 86 12.36 13.53 -1.54
N MET A 87 11.04 13.61 -1.37
CA MET A 87 10.42 13.80 -0.07
C MET A 87 10.65 12.60 0.84
N LYS A 88 10.95 12.89 2.09
CA LYS A 88 11.09 11.89 3.15
C LYS A 88 10.15 12.22 4.29
N GLY A 89 9.54 11.20 4.85
CA GLY A 89 8.66 11.32 6.01
C GLY A 89 9.42 11.28 7.31
N LYS A 90 8.66 11.16 8.40
CA LYS A 90 9.23 10.95 9.75
C LYS A 90 10.08 9.67 9.73
N PHE A 91 11.14 9.67 10.54
CA PHE A 91 12.06 8.54 10.69
C PHE A 91 12.88 8.21 9.43
N GLY A 92 13.00 9.16 8.51
CA GLY A 92 13.81 8.98 7.31
C GLY A 92 13.22 8.04 6.26
N ARG A 93 11.93 7.71 6.37
CA ARG A 93 11.26 6.89 5.34
C ARG A 93 11.04 7.72 4.08
N ILE A 94 11.22 7.07 2.95
CA ILE A 94 10.89 7.69 1.67
C ILE A 94 9.36 7.71 1.55
N LEU A 95 8.81 8.82 1.08
CA LEU A 95 7.39 8.95 0.78
C LEU A 95 7.18 8.78 -0.72
N GLY A 96 6.30 7.88 -1.12
CA GLY A 96 6.08 7.65 -2.53
C GLY A 96 4.85 6.81 -2.81
N ASP A 97 4.62 6.59 -4.09
CA ASP A 97 3.61 5.69 -4.62
C ASP A 97 4.31 4.77 -5.63
N PHE A 98 3.59 3.85 -6.20
CA PHE A 98 4.17 2.92 -7.17
C PHE A 98 3.29 2.84 -8.42
N ASP A 99 3.91 2.84 -9.58
CA ASP A 99 3.26 2.44 -10.81
C ASP A 99 3.38 0.93 -10.94
N ILE A 100 2.23 0.27 -11.10
CA ILE A 100 2.11 -1.18 -11.19
C ILE A 100 1.54 -1.53 -12.57
N GLU A 101 2.11 -2.52 -13.22
CA GLU A 101 1.51 -3.11 -14.41
C GLU A 101 0.36 -4.02 -13.97
N TYR A 102 -0.85 -3.55 -14.19
CA TYR A 102 -2.07 -4.20 -13.73
C TYR A 102 -2.73 -4.99 -14.86
N LYS A 103 -3.05 -6.24 -14.60
CA LYS A 103 -3.74 -7.09 -15.57
C LYS A 103 -5.24 -6.95 -15.43
N ASN A 104 -5.89 -6.51 -16.50
CA ASN A 104 -7.33 -6.37 -16.57
C ASN A 104 -8.01 -7.72 -16.79
N GLN A 105 -9.35 -7.75 -16.64
CA GLN A 105 -10.14 -8.96 -16.81
C GLN A 105 -10.07 -9.50 -18.24
N ASP A 106 -9.86 -8.64 -19.23
CA ASP A 106 -9.73 -9.03 -20.64
C ASP A 106 -8.31 -9.47 -21.03
N ASN A 107 -7.43 -9.66 -20.03
CA ASN A 107 -6.02 -10.00 -20.19
C ASN A 107 -5.13 -8.89 -20.76
N SER A 108 -5.66 -7.68 -20.96
CA SER A 108 -4.83 -6.53 -21.30
C SER A 108 -4.13 -6.00 -20.04
N TYR A 109 -3.06 -5.24 -20.25
CA TYR A 109 -2.32 -4.62 -19.15
C TYR A 109 -2.43 -3.11 -19.21
N GLU A 110 -2.48 -2.48 -18.06
CA GLU A 110 -2.41 -1.02 -17.93
C GLU A 110 -1.54 -0.66 -16.74
N ILE A 111 -0.98 0.54 -16.77
CA ILE A 111 -0.20 1.05 -15.64
C ILE A 111 -1.17 1.77 -14.69
N ARG A 112 -1.19 1.34 -13.43
CA ARG A 112 -2.04 1.94 -12.40
C ARG A 112 -1.24 2.24 -11.16
N ARG A 113 -1.65 3.27 -10.44
CA ARG A 113 -1.06 3.59 -9.13
C ARG A 113 -1.50 2.58 -8.09
N LEU A 114 -0.55 2.11 -7.29
CA LEU A 114 -0.81 1.17 -6.21
C LEU A 114 -1.89 1.69 -5.26
N THR A 115 -1.82 2.98 -4.90
CA THR A 115 -2.81 3.59 -4.00
C THR A 115 -4.22 3.51 -4.56
N SER A 116 -4.39 3.77 -5.85
CA SER A 116 -5.69 3.69 -6.52
C SER A 116 -6.27 2.28 -6.49
N ILE A 117 -5.43 1.29 -6.73
CA ILE A 117 -5.84 -0.12 -6.68
C ILE A 117 -6.30 -0.49 -5.27
N MET A 118 -5.50 -0.14 -4.27
CA MET A 118 -5.79 -0.48 -2.87
C MET A 118 -7.07 0.17 -2.37
N ILE A 119 -7.32 1.42 -2.74
CA ILE A 119 -8.55 2.14 -2.37
C ILE A 119 -9.76 1.50 -3.06
N GLU A 120 -9.67 1.28 -4.36
CA GLU A 120 -10.76 0.71 -5.15
C GLU A 120 -11.17 -0.68 -4.65
N GLU A 121 -10.20 -1.51 -4.29
CA GLU A 121 -10.45 -2.87 -3.81
C GLU A 121 -10.89 -2.92 -2.34
N GLY A 122 -10.81 -1.83 -1.61
CA GLY A 122 -11.24 -1.78 -0.21
C GLY A 122 -10.17 -2.15 0.81
N HIS A 123 -8.90 -2.21 0.39
CA HIS A 123 -7.78 -2.49 1.30
C HIS A 123 -7.21 -1.23 1.96
N ALA A 124 -7.55 -0.06 1.43
CA ALA A 124 -7.04 1.21 1.93
C ALA A 124 -8.12 2.28 1.91
N VAL A 125 -7.92 3.29 2.73
CA VAL A 125 -8.74 4.49 2.75
C VAL A 125 -7.85 5.66 2.31
N ALA A 126 -8.39 6.54 1.45
CA ALA A 126 -7.66 7.75 1.07
C ALA A 126 -7.45 8.62 2.32
N TYR A 127 -6.22 9.08 2.52
CA TYR A 127 -5.84 9.85 3.70
C TYR A 127 -5.07 11.10 3.30
N PHE A 128 -5.71 12.26 3.46
CA PHE A 128 -5.11 13.57 3.19
C PHE A 128 -5.34 14.52 4.37
N GLY A 129 -5.25 13.99 5.60
CA GLY A 129 -5.41 14.78 6.81
C GLY A 129 -6.84 14.88 7.34
N GLY A 130 -7.70 13.94 7.00
CA GLY A 130 -9.07 13.90 7.52
C GLY A 130 -9.16 13.52 9.00
N SER A 131 -10.37 13.55 9.57
CA SER A 131 -10.58 13.17 10.95
C SER A 131 -10.43 11.65 11.13
N LYS A 132 -10.00 11.25 12.33
CA LYS A 132 -9.88 9.83 12.67
C LYS A 132 -11.23 9.11 12.57
N GLU A 133 -12.30 9.80 12.93
CA GLU A 133 -13.67 9.23 12.88
C GLU A 133 -14.10 8.92 11.46
N GLU A 134 -13.86 9.83 10.52
CA GLU A 134 -14.18 9.60 9.11
C GLU A 134 -13.37 8.45 8.52
N ILE A 135 -12.08 8.41 8.84
CA ILE A 135 -11.20 7.33 8.39
C ILE A 135 -11.68 6.00 8.92
N GLN A 136 -12.04 5.93 10.21
CA GLN A 136 -12.54 4.72 10.83
C GLN A 136 -13.85 4.23 10.20
N MET A 137 -14.76 5.14 9.89
CA MET A 137 -16.01 4.81 9.21
C MET A 137 -15.76 4.19 7.84
N LYS A 138 -14.80 4.75 7.09
CA LYS A 138 -14.43 4.21 5.78
C LYS A 138 -13.78 2.84 5.90
N HIS A 139 -12.97 2.61 6.92
CA HIS A 139 -12.39 1.29 7.19
C HIS A 139 -13.50 0.27 7.50
N MET A 140 -14.49 0.64 8.26
CA MET A 140 -15.62 -0.26 8.58
C MET A 140 -16.42 -0.63 7.32
N ALA A 141 -16.67 0.33 6.44
CA ALA A 141 -17.31 0.07 5.14
C ALA A 141 -16.47 -0.87 4.28
N ASN A 142 -15.15 -0.70 4.29
CA ASN A 142 -14.23 -1.58 3.57
C ASN A 142 -14.27 -3.01 4.11
N ARG A 143 -14.39 -3.18 5.43
CA ARG A 143 -14.50 -4.51 6.04
C ARG A 143 -15.72 -5.26 5.51
N GLU A 144 -16.86 -4.59 5.44
CA GLU A 144 -18.08 -5.17 4.89
C GLU A 144 -17.91 -5.60 3.44
N LYS A 145 -17.26 -4.75 2.64
CA LYS A 145 -16.99 -5.05 1.23
C LYS A 145 -16.10 -6.29 1.08
N LEU A 146 -15.01 -6.35 1.83
CA LEU A 146 -14.05 -7.46 1.74
C LEU A 146 -14.68 -8.79 2.19
N LEU A 147 -15.53 -8.75 3.20
CA LEU A 147 -16.26 -9.93 3.66
C LEU A 147 -17.27 -10.38 2.61
N ARG A 148 -18.03 -9.45 2.05
CA ARG A 148 -19.05 -9.75 1.03
C ARG A 148 -18.41 -10.33 -0.24
N GLU A 149 -17.25 -9.85 -0.62
CA GLU A 149 -16.54 -10.31 -1.82
C GLU A 149 -15.70 -11.58 -1.58
N GLY A 150 -15.65 -12.06 -0.35
CA GLY A 150 -14.89 -13.26 0.00
C GLY A 150 -13.38 -13.09 0.03
N VAL A 151 -12.88 -11.85 0.00
CA VAL A 151 -11.45 -11.55 0.09
C VAL A 151 -10.92 -11.88 1.48
N VAL A 152 -11.75 -11.59 2.50
CA VAL A 152 -11.47 -11.96 3.89
C VAL A 152 -12.47 -13.04 4.29
N ASP A 153 -11.96 -14.12 4.89
CA ASP A 153 -12.79 -15.26 5.29
C ASP A 153 -13.75 -14.89 6.41
N LYS A 154 -15.05 -15.03 6.13
CA LYS A 154 -16.10 -14.69 7.08
C LYS A 154 -16.08 -15.59 8.30
N GLU A 155 -15.76 -16.87 8.15
CA GLU A 155 -15.69 -17.80 9.29
C GLU A 155 -14.62 -17.37 10.28
N GLU A 156 -13.43 -17.01 9.78
CA GLU A 156 -12.35 -16.51 10.61
C GLU A 156 -12.71 -15.19 11.27
N TYR A 157 -13.36 -14.29 10.52
CA TYR A 157 -13.85 -13.02 11.06
C TYR A 157 -14.84 -13.24 12.19
N ASP A 158 -15.85 -14.11 11.99
CA ASP A 158 -16.86 -14.40 13.01
C ASP A 158 -16.24 -15.04 14.24
N ARG A 159 -15.26 -15.91 14.05
CA ARG A 159 -14.53 -16.54 15.16
C ARG A 159 -13.79 -15.48 16.00
N LEU A 160 -13.08 -14.57 15.35
CA LEU A 160 -12.35 -13.51 16.05
C LEU A 160 -13.27 -12.52 16.74
N MET A 161 -14.41 -12.19 16.13
CA MET A 161 -15.42 -11.33 16.76
C MET A 161 -16.01 -11.98 18.01
N GLY A 162 -16.17 -13.30 18.00
CA GLY A 162 -16.69 -14.05 19.17
C GLY A 162 -15.71 -14.11 20.34
N GLU A 163 -14.42 -13.87 20.10
CA GLU A 163 -13.38 -13.87 21.13
C GLU A 163 -13.21 -12.51 21.84
N GLN A 164 -13.88 -11.47 21.35
CA GLN A 164 -13.76 -10.12 21.91
C GLN A 164 -14.67 -9.92 23.13
#